data_2922c725f134c0d01c9eee950a8e3649
#
_entry.id   2922c725f134c0d01c9eee950a8e3649
#
_cell.length_a   1.000
_cell.length_b   1.000
_cell.length_c   1.000
_cell.angle_alpha   90.00
_cell.angle_beta   90.00
_cell.angle_gamma   90.00
#
_symmetry.space_group_name_H-M   'P 1'
#
loop_
_entity.id
_entity.type
_entity.pdbx_description
1 polymer ?
#
loop_
_entity_poly.entity_id
_entity_poly.type
_entity_poly.pdbx_seq_one_letter_code
_entity_poly.pdbx_strand_id
1 'polypeptide(L)'
;MPIRALRRRVHEIARQIVRQHTSPARLAVAVWVGAIVGCTPLFGLHLPLCIALAFLLGLNQVVVYGAANISIPPLVPLIAFSSVQLGARLLGGSWMPIGLHDVTWRSAPAFAKSFFVNWLVGGAVVGATIGAVGAAVTYAIARARRRHHPPPAPTAEERTAALLDEAARRYRGLHPRFSVYAKMKYRMDPCYRAILPHVAPGTLTVDLGTGLGMLPVVIALAGEGRRAVGVEWDKEKLAAGKHAARELPEVELRDGDARAAELPPCDVITLVDMLHYYDAEAQRALLARCRAALRPGGRILVREGDAERRGGAHWTRWIERLAVRLGWNRGPSVRFRPVAELVADLEALGLAVRVDEVAGRLHPGNVLLVADAPR
;
A
#
# COMPACT_ATOMS: atom_id res chain seq x y z
N MET A 1 3.93 -26.84 25.32
CA MET A 1 2.68 -26.09 25.13
C MET A 1 1.52 -27.09 25.06
N PRO A 2 0.44 -26.95 25.82
CA PRO A 2 -0.66 -27.91 25.75
C PRO A 2 -1.36 -27.83 24.39
N ILE A 3 -1.62 -28.97 23.79
CA ILE A 3 -2.26 -29.17 22.45
C ILE A 3 -3.55 -28.33 22.32
N ARG A 4 -4.29 -28.08 23.41
CA ARG A 4 -5.47 -27.25 23.45
C ARG A 4 -5.19 -25.76 23.15
N ALA A 5 -4.04 -25.22 23.55
CA ALA A 5 -3.65 -23.83 23.28
C ALA A 5 -3.26 -23.64 21.80
N LEU A 6 -2.57 -24.60 21.21
CA LEU A 6 -2.24 -24.63 19.79
C LEU A 6 -3.52 -24.71 18.94
N ARG A 7 -4.47 -25.56 19.32
CA ARG A 7 -5.77 -25.70 18.62
C ARG A 7 -6.62 -24.44 18.71
N ARG A 8 -6.59 -23.70 19.83
CA ARG A 8 -7.25 -22.37 19.96
C ARG A 8 -6.60 -21.33 19.06
N ARG A 9 -5.27 -21.23 19.05
CA ARG A 9 -4.54 -20.31 18.16
C ARG A 9 -4.78 -20.61 16.68
N VAL A 10 -4.75 -21.87 16.28
CA VAL A 10 -5.07 -22.29 14.90
C VAL A 10 -6.51 -21.92 14.54
N HIS A 11 -7.47 -22.11 15.46
CA HIS A 11 -8.87 -21.69 15.25
C HIS A 11 -9.03 -20.15 15.18
N GLU A 12 -8.28 -19.38 15.98
CA GLU A 12 -8.29 -17.94 15.95
C GLU A 12 -7.67 -17.39 14.66
N ILE A 13 -6.53 -17.93 14.24
CA ILE A 13 -5.90 -17.61 12.95
C ILE A 13 -6.83 -18.00 11.80
N ALA A 14 -7.42 -19.18 11.82
CA ALA A 14 -8.39 -19.59 10.80
C ALA A 14 -9.63 -18.70 10.78
N ARG A 15 -10.15 -18.26 11.95
CA ARG A 15 -11.24 -17.28 12.04
C ARG A 15 -10.83 -15.90 11.54
N GLN A 16 -9.62 -15.43 11.80
CA GLN A 16 -9.09 -14.17 11.26
C GLN A 16 -8.93 -14.23 9.74
N ILE A 17 -8.44 -15.34 9.20
CA ILE A 17 -8.33 -15.59 7.76
C ILE A 17 -9.71 -15.59 7.09
N VAL A 18 -10.70 -16.20 7.73
CA VAL A 18 -12.08 -16.27 7.23
C VAL A 18 -12.82 -14.94 7.40
N ARG A 19 -12.51 -14.17 8.46
CA ARG A 19 -13.08 -12.84 8.72
C ARG A 19 -12.54 -11.75 7.80
N GLN A 20 -11.31 -11.90 7.27
CA GLN A 20 -10.87 -11.03 6.19
C GLN A 20 -11.71 -11.36 4.96
N HIS A 21 -12.45 -10.39 4.43
CA HIS A 21 -13.33 -10.50 3.24
C HIS A 21 -12.57 -10.87 1.95
N THR A 22 -11.65 -11.82 2.07
CA THR A 22 -10.82 -12.31 0.98
C THR A 22 -11.68 -13.21 0.10
N SER A 23 -11.86 -12.86 -1.17
CA SER A 23 -12.66 -13.69 -2.09
C SER A 23 -12.09 -15.11 -2.18
N PRO A 24 -12.92 -16.15 -2.42
CA PRO A 24 -12.44 -17.53 -2.62
C PRO A 24 -11.31 -17.61 -3.66
N ALA A 25 -11.40 -16.82 -4.73
CA ALA A 25 -10.37 -16.75 -5.76
C ALA A 25 -9.03 -16.19 -5.22
N ARG A 26 -9.05 -15.14 -4.40
CA ARG A 26 -7.82 -14.59 -3.79
C ARG A 26 -7.18 -15.57 -2.80
N LEU A 27 -7.99 -16.33 -2.06
CA LEU A 27 -7.46 -17.40 -1.18
C LEU A 27 -6.77 -18.50 -1.99
N ALA A 28 -7.41 -18.94 -3.09
CA ALA A 28 -6.85 -19.93 -3.99
C ALA A 28 -5.51 -19.47 -4.60
N VAL A 29 -5.47 -18.24 -5.10
CA VAL A 29 -4.22 -17.65 -5.65
C VAL A 29 -3.15 -17.53 -4.57
N ALA A 30 -3.50 -17.19 -3.33
CA ALA A 30 -2.55 -17.12 -2.21
C ALA A 30 -1.92 -18.50 -1.92
N VAL A 31 -2.72 -19.56 -1.94
CA VAL A 31 -2.22 -20.96 -1.78
C VAL A 31 -1.31 -21.35 -2.95
N TRP A 32 -1.70 -21.01 -4.17
CA TRP A 32 -0.92 -21.28 -5.37
C TRP A 32 0.46 -20.62 -5.35
N VAL A 33 0.50 -19.31 -5.09
CA VAL A 33 1.74 -18.54 -5.00
C VAL A 33 2.64 -19.06 -3.87
N GLY A 34 2.06 -19.35 -2.69
CA GLY A 34 2.80 -19.90 -1.57
C GLY A 34 3.44 -21.26 -1.89
N ALA A 35 2.70 -22.15 -2.53
CA ALA A 35 3.22 -23.47 -2.92
C ALA A 35 4.39 -23.36 -3.92
N ILE A 36 4.32 -22.44 -4.88
CA ILE A 36 5.43 -22.17 -5.81
C ILE A 36 6.69 -21.77 -5.03
N VAL A 37 6.58 -20.78 -4.14
CA VAL A 37 7.69 -20.31 -3.33
C VAL A 37 8.25 -21.46 -2.48
N GLY A 38 7.37 -22.23 -1.82
CA GLY A 38 7.76 -23.30 -0.91
C GLY A 38 8.50 -24.48 -1.56
N CYS A 39 8.33 -24.69 -2.88
CA CYS A 39 9.04 -25.74 -3.61
C CYS A 39 10.39 -25.29 -4.18
N THR A 40 10.77 -24.02 -4.05
CA THR A 40 12.05 -23.49 -4.53
C THR A 40 13.15 -23.61 -3.48
N PRO A 41 14.45 -23.67 -3.89
CA PRO A 41 15.59 -23.76 -2.96
C PRO A 41 15.98 -22.42 -2.32
N LEU A 42 15.05 -21.49 -2.18
CA LEU A 42 15.28 -20.16 -1.62
C LEU A 42 15.20 -20.15 -0.09
N PHE A 43 15.89 -21.09 0.56
CA PHE A 43 15.91 -21.19 2.02
C PHE A 43 16.35 -19.89 2.69
N GLY A 44 15.64 -19.48 3.74
CA GLY A 44 15.85 -18.22 4.43
C GLY A 44 15.19 -17.00 3.74
N LEU A 45 14.92 -17.05 2.44
CA LEU A 45 14.25 -15.99 1.70
C LEU A 45 12.74 -16.21 1.52
N HIS A 46 12.20 -17.39 1.93
CA HIS A 46 10.78 -17.69 1.76
C HIS A 46 9.88 -16.66 2.44
N LEU A 47 10.19 -16.28 3.68
CA LEU A 47 9.37 -15.29 4.41
C LEU A 47 9.36 -13.91 3.75
N PRO A 48 10.50 -13.26 3.49
CA PRO A 48 10.50 -11.95 2.82
C PRO A 48 9.89 -12.01 1.41
N LEU A 49 10.10 -13.09 0.67
CA LEU A 49 9.52 -13.27 -0.66
C LEU A 49 8.00 -13.44 -0.60
N CYS A 50 7.48 -14.25 0.34
CA CYS A 50 6.04 -14.39 0.57
C CYS A 50 5.40 -13.05 0.96
N ILE A 51 6.04 -12.27 1.82
CA ILE A 51 5.56 -10.94 2.21
C ILE A 51 5.52 -10.00 0.99
N ALA A 52 6.60 -9.97 0.21
CA ALA A 52 6.69 -9.12 -0.99
C ALA A 52 5.63 -9.50 -2.04
N LEU A 53 5.52 -10.78 -2.38
CA LEU A 53 4.54 -11.27 -3.36
C LEU A 53 3.09 -11.06 -2.88
N ALA A 54 2.81 -11.35 -1.61
CA ALA A 54 1.49 -11.10 -1.04
C ALA A 54 1.13 -9.62 -1.08
N PHE A 55 2.08 -8.74 -0.78
CA PHE A 55 1.91 -7.29 -0.88
C PHE A 55 1.67 -6.84 -2.32
N LEU A 56 2.53 -7.26 -3.27
CA LEU A 56 2.43 -6.89 -4.67
C LEU A 56 1.12 -7.36 -5.32
N LEU A 57 0.70 -8.60 -5.02
CA LEU A 57 -0.50 -9.20 -5.60
C LEU A 57 -1.78 -8.91 -4.81
N GLY A 58 -1.68 -8.31 -3.63
CA GLY A 58 -2.83 -8.04 -2.76
C GLY A 58 -3.44 -9.26 -2.11
N LEU A 59 -2.59 -10.24 -1.78
CA LEU A 59 -2.97 -11.50 -1.19
C LEU A 59 -2.82 -11.47 0.33
N ASN A 60 -3.44 -12.44 1.01
CA ASN A 60 -3.26 -12.62 2.44
C ASN A 60 -1.88 -13.24 2.74
N GLN A 61 -1.02 -12.47 3.43
CA GLN A 61 0.36 -12.86 3.76
C GLN A 61 0.42 -14.15 4.58
N VAL A 62 -0.52 -14.34 5.51
CA VAL A 62 -0.57 -15.54 6.35
C VAL A 62 -0.88 -16.78 5.53
N VAL A 63 -1.77 -16.66 4.54
CA VAL A 63 -2.12 -17.78 3.65
C VAL A 63 -0.98 -18.10 2.70
N VAL A 64 -0.34 -17.08 2.10
CA VAL A 64 0.83 -17.29 1.21
C VAL A 64 1.96 -17.96 1.96
N TYR A 65 2.33 -17.44 3.14
CA TYR A 65 3.40 -18.04 3.94
C TYR A 65 3.02 -19.42 4.50
N GLY A 66 1.78 -19.62 4.94
CA GLY A 66 1.28 -20.92 5.37
C GLY A 66 1.36 -21.97 4.27
N ALA A 67 1.01 -21.61 3.03
CA ALA A 67 1.12 -22.50 1.88
C ALA A 67 2.58 -22.73 1.44
N ALA A 68 3.49 -21.77 1.65
CA ALA A 68 4.91 -21.92 1.38
C ALA A 68 5.58 -22.95 2.33
N ASN A 69 4.99 -23.22 3.49
CA ASN A 69 5.47 -24.26 4.41
C ASN A 69 4.99 -25.69 4.05
N ILE A 70 4.63 -25.95 2.79
CA ILE A 70 4.31 -27.28 2.29
C ILE A 70 5.52 -28.24 2.36
N SER A 71 6.72 -27.70 2.36
CA SER A 71 7.99 -28.43 2.49
C SER A 71 8.21 -28.88 3.94
N ILE A 72 7.30 -29.73 4.46
CA ILE A 72 7.51 -30.39 5.75
C ILE A 72 8.61 -31.44 5.63
N PRO A 73 9.40 -31.72 6.71
CA PRO A 73 10.59 -32.57 6.64
C PRO A 73 10.44 -33.87 5.86
N PRO A 74 9.34 -34.66 5.97
CA PRO A 74 9.18 -35.89 5.20
C PRO A 74 9.01 -35.68 3.69
N LEU A 75 8.47 -34.52 3.25
CA LEU A 75 8.21 -34.23 1.85
C LEU A 75 9.36 -33.50 1.14
N VAL A 76 10.26 -32.86 1.90
CA VAL A 76 11.40 -32.13 1.34
C VAL A 76 12.24 -32.96 0.37
N PRO A 77 12.69 -34.19 0.71
CA PRO A 77 13.49 -34.98 -0.22
C PRO A 77 12.75 -35.27 -1.54
N LEU A 78 11.46 -35.61 -1.45
CA LEU A 78 10.64 -35.92 -2.62
C LEU A 78 10.44 -34.69 -3.51
N ILE A 79 10.12 -33.54 -2.90
CA ILE A 79 9.96 -32.28 -3.62
C ILE A 79 11.27 -31.85 -4.27
N ALA A 80 12.38 -31.89 -3.53
CA ALA A 80 13.69 -31.51 -4.04
C ALA A 80 14.12 -32.41 -5.20
N PHE A 81 14.00 -33.72 -5.02
CA PHE A 81 14.33 -34.69 -6.07
C PHE A 81 13.52 -34.49 -7.34
N SER A 82 12.18 -34.43 -7.21
CA SER A 82 11.28 -34.20 -8.34
C SER A 82 11.58 -32.88 -9.03
N SER A 83 11.86 -31.83 -8.26
CA SER A 83 12.18 -30.49 -8.78
C SER A 83 13.50 -30.49 -9.56
N VAL A 84 14.55 -31.08 -9.01
CA VAL A 84 15.85 -31.11 -9.68
C VAL A 84 15.78 -31.93 -10.97
N GLN A 85 15.13 -33.10 -10.93
CA GLN A 85 14.98 -33.92 -12.12
C GLN A 85 14.14 -33.26 -13.21
N LEU A 86 13.00 -32.67 -12.84
CA LEU A 86 12.15 -31.98 -13.77
C LEU A 86 12.87 -30.76 -14.38
N GLY A 87 13.59 -29.99 -13.57
CA GLY A 87 14.38 -28.84 -14.04
C GLY A 87 15.48 -29.28 -15.01
N ALA A 88 16.23 -30.35 -14.70
CA ALA A 88 17.25 -30.89 -15.59
C ALA A 88 16.64 -31.33 -16.93
N ARG A 89 15.48 -32.00 -16.91
CA ARG A 89 14.77 -32.42 -18.13
C ARG A 89 14.31 -31.25 -18.96
N LEU A 90 13.83 -30.17 -18.33
CA LEU A 90 13.35 -28.98 -19.03
C LEU A 90 14.48 -28.11 -19.61
N LEU A 91 15.60 -27.98 -18.91
CA LEU A 91 16.72 -27.13 -19.32
C LEU A 91 17.77 -27.85 -20.15
N GLY A 92 18.07 -29.10 -19.84
CA GLY A 92 19.15 -29.88 -20.46
C GLY A 92 18.67 -31.04 -21.33
N GLY A 93 17.36 -31.30 -21.39
CA GLY A 93 16.79 -32.40 -22.18
C GLY A 93 17.06 -33.81 -21.62
N SER A 94 17.82 -33.96 -20.52
CA SER A 94 18.19 -35.23 -19.90
C SER A 94 17.93 -35.19 -18.39
N TRP A 95 17.81 -36.39 -17.78
CA TRP A 95 17.72 -36.50 -16.31
C TRP A 95 19.09 -36.26 -15.68
N MET A 96 19.11 -35.61 -14.50
CA MET A 96 20.35 -35.37 -13.79
C MET A 96 20.88 -36.67 -13.15
N PRO A 97 22.15 -37.06 -13.41
CA PRO A 97 22.72 -38.23 -12.74
C PRO A 97 22.83 -37.97 -11.23
N ILE A 98 22.41 -38.94 -10.40
CA ILE A 98 22.33 -38.81 -8.94
C ILE A 98 23.65 -39.25 -8.26
N GLY A 99 24.58 -39.76 -9.03
CA GLY A 99 25.89 -40.22 -8.50
C GLY A 99 26.77 -39.02 -8.10
N LEU A 100 27.16 -38.96 -6.80
CA LEU A 100 28.14 -37.97 -6.33
C LEU A 100 29.60 -38.45 -6.60
N HIS A 101 29.77 -39.67 -7.16
CA HIS A 101 31.08 -40.28 -7.36
C HIS A 101 31.98 -39.51 -8.34
N ASP A 102 31.39 -38.78 -9.28
CA ASP A 102 32.10 -38.05 -10.32
C ASP A 102 32.29 -36.54 -9.98
N VAL A 103 31.85 -36.10 -8.79
CA VAL A 103 31.97 -34.70 -8.36
C VAL A 103 33.34 -34.51 -7.72
N THR A 104 34.22 -33.83 -8.44
CA THR A 104 35.54 -33.40 -7.96
C THR A 104 35.49 -31.98 -7.44
N TRP A 105 36.50 -31.54 -6.66
CA TRP A 105 36.60 -30.14 -6.19
C TRP A 105 36.57 -29.11 -7.33
N ARG A 106 37.04 -29.46 -8.51
CA ARG A 106 37.03 -28.62 -9.69
C ARG A 106 35.64 -28.49 -10.34
N SER A 107 34.89 -29.60 -10.33
CA SER A 107 33.53 -29.66 -10.92
C SER A 107 32.43 -29.27 -9.94
N ALA A 108 32.70 -29.28 -8.62
CA ALA A 108 31.72 -29.00 -7.58
C ALA A 108 30.98 -27.67 -7.72
N PRO A 109 31.61 -26.52 -8.06
CA PRO A 109 30.92 -25.26 -8.24
C PRO A 109 29.93 -25.29 -9.42
N ALA A 110 30.33 -25.90 -10.54
CA ALA A 110 29.48 -26.04 -11.72
C ALA A 110 28.29 -26.97 -11.46
N PHE A 111 28.54 -28.08 -10.75
CA PHE A 111 27.51 -29.00 -10.31
C PHE A 111 26.50 -28.32 -9.37
N ALA A 112 26.98 -27.62 -8.34
CA ALA A 112 26.13 -26.88 -7.41
C ALA A 112 25.28 -25.82 -8.10
N LYS A 113 25.85 -25.07 -9.05
CA LYS A 113 25.11 -24.10 -9.86
C LYS A 113 24.03 -24.77 -10.70
N SER A 114 24.35 -25.87 -11.40
CA SER A 114 23.41 -26.63 -12.20
C SER A 114 22.29 -27.22 -11.33
N PHE A 115 22.65 -27.81 -10.20
CA PHE A 115 21.70 -28.36 -9.22
C PHE A 115 20.72 -27.27 -8.71
N PHE A 116 21.24 -26.12 -8.33
CA PHE A 116 20.44 -24.99 -7.85
C PHE A 116 19.48 -24.46 -8.93
N VAL A 117 19.97 -24.25 -10.15
CA VAL A 117 19.15 -23.76 -11.27
C VAL A 117 18.07 -24.75 -11.65
N ASN A 118 18.41 -26.05 -11.73
CA ASN A 118 17.47 -27.10 -12.01
C ASN A 118 16.38 -27.17 -10.91
N TRP A 119 16.77 -27.08 -9.64
CA TRP A 119 15.82 -27.06 -8.53
C TRP A 119 14.92 -25.81 -8.59
N LEU A 120 15.48 -24.63 -8.89
CA LEU A 120 14.70 -23.40 -8.97
C LEU A 120 13.62 -23.49 -10.07
N VAL A 121 14.00 -23.89 -11.28
CA VAL A 121 13.07 -24.00 -12.42
C VAL A 121 12.07 -25.15 -12.21
N GLY A 122 12.56 -26.34 -11.88
CA GLY A 122 11.68 -27.48 -11.64
C GLY A 122 10.81 -27.30 -10.40
N GLY A 123 11.33 -26.65 -9.34
CA GLY A 123 10.58 -26.33 -8.13
C GLY A 123 9.44 -25.37 -8.40
N ALA A 124 9.64 -24.39 -9.28
CA ALA A 124 8.57 -23.50 -9.71
C ALA A 124 7.45 -24.26 -10.42
N VAL A 125 7.79 -25.25 -11.29
CA VAL A 125 6.81 -26.08 -12.00
C VAL A 125 6.11 -27.06 -11.07
N VAL A 126 6.85 -27.78 -10.23
CA VAL A 126 6.30 -28.69 -9.21
C VAL A 126 5.38 -27.93 -8.26
N GLY A 127 5.84 -26.78 -7.77
CA GLY A 127 5.06 -25.92 -6.88
C GLY A 127 3.81 -25.37 -7.56
N ALA A 128 3.88 -24.98 -8.84
CA ALA A 128 2.73 -24.55 -9.61
C ALA A 128 1.69 -25.67 -9.77
N THR A 129 2.13 -26.90 -10.01
CA THR A 129 1.24 -28.07 -10.17
C THR A 129 0.56 -28.44 -8.86
N ILE A 130 1.34 -28.62 -7.78
CA ILE A 130 0.81 -28.93 -6.43
C ILE A 130 -0.07 -27.78 -5.95
N GLY A 131 0.39 -26.54 -6.17
CA GLY A 131 -0.33 -25.34 -5.81
C GLY A 131 -1.66 -25.20 -6.55
N ALA A 132 -1.74 -25.62 -7.82
CA ALA A 132 -3.00 -25.60 -8.57
C ALA A 132 -4.05 -26.53 -7.96
N VAL A 133 -3.65 -27.72 -7.54
CA VAL A 133 -4.55 -28.65 -6.84
C VAL A 133 -4.98 -28.05 -5.49
N GLY A 134 -4.05 -27.56 -4.68
CA GLY A 134 -4.35 -26.90 -3.42
C GLY A 134 -5.26 -25.67 -3.58
N ALA A 135 -5.04 -24.87 -4.62
CA ALA A 135 -5.87 -23.72 -4.97
C ALA A 135 -7.30 -24.14 -5.35
N ALA A 136 -7.46 -25.17 -6.17
CA ALA A 136 -8.77 -25.70 -6.55
C ALA A 136 -9.56 -26.19 -5.34
N VAL A 137 -8.94 -26.97 -4.46
CA VAL A 137 -9.54 -27.45 -3.20
C VAL A 137 -9.91 -26.27 -2.30
N THR A 138 -8.99 -25.31 -2.11
CA THR A 138 -9.25 -24.11 -1.30
C THR A 138 -10.40 -23.29 -1.86
N TYR A 139 -10.45 -23.11 -3.17
CA TYR A 139 -11.53 -22.40 -3.85
C TYR A 139 -12.89 -23.10 -3.63
N ALA A 140 -12.94 -24.41 -3.83
CA ALA A 140 -14.18 -25.20 -3.65
C ALA A 140 -14.69 -25.11 -2.21
N ILE A 141 -13.81 -25.33 -1.22
CA ILE A 141 -14.15 -25.24 0.21
C ILE A 141 -14.62 -23.82 0.58
N ALA A 142 -13.87 -22.78 0.16
CA ALA A 142 -14.20 -21.39 0.48
C ALA A 142 -15.52 -20.96 -0.17
N ARG A 143 -15.79 -21.42 -1.40
CA ARG A 143 -17.04 -21.17 -2.12
C ARG A 143 -18.23 -21.87 -1.45
N ALA A 144 -18.08 -23.15 -1.07
CA ALA A 144 -19.11 -23.89 -0.37
C ALA A 144 -19.45 -23.25 0.98
N ARG A 145 -18.44 -22.90 1.78
CA ARG A 145 -18.63 -22.22 3.06
C ARG A 145 -19.36 -20.88 2.92
N ARG A 146 -19.06 -20.08 1.89
CA ARG A 146 -19.74 -18.81 1.63
C ARG A 146 -21.21 -18.96 1.26
N ARG A 147 -21.60 -20.09 0.63
CA ARG A 147 -23.00 -20.39 0.33
C ARG A 147 -23.81 -20.66 1.60
N HIS A 148 -23.21 -21.34 2.57
CA HIS A 148 -23.87 -21.71 3.83
C HIS A 148 -23.74 -20.63 4.92
N HIS A 149 -22.69 -19.83 4.86
CA HIS A 149 -22.43 -18.76 5.82
C HIS A 149 -22.01 -17.49 5.04
N PRO A 150 -22.98 -16.68 4.58
CA PRO A 150 -22.66 -15.43 3.93
C PRO A 150 -21.83 -14.56 4.90
N PRO A 151 -20.80 -13.85 4.40
CA PRO A 151 -20.01 -12.99 5.25
C PRO A 151 -20.90 -11.91 5.87
N PRO A 152 -20.63 -11.49 7.12
CA PRO A 152 -21.32 -10.34 7.70
C PRO A 152 -21.12 -9.10 6.82
N ALA A 153 -22.01 -8.11 6.97
CA ALA A 153 -21.85 -6.84 6.27
C ALA A 153 -20.46 -6.23 6.56
N PRO A 154 -19.79 -5.64 5.55
CA PRO A 154 -18.46 -5.09 5.73
C PRO A 154 -18.46 -3.98 6.78
N THR A 155 -17.48 -3.98 7.68
CA THR A 155 -17.24 -2.91 8.64
C THR A 155 -16.91 -1.60 7.93
N ALA A 156 -16.95 -0.47 8.65
CA ALA A 156 -16.55 0.82 8.10
C ALA A 156 -15.07 0.80 7.62
N GLU A 157 -14.20 0.14 8.38
CA GLU A 157 -12.79 -0.02 8.02
C GLU A 157 -12.61 -0.84 6.73
N GLU A 158 -13.35 -1.93 6.58
CA GLU A 158 -13.32 -2.77 5.39
C GLU A 158 -13.89 -2.05 4.16
N ARG A 159 -14.95 -1.25 4.32
CA ARG A 159 -15.45 -0.39 3.25
C ARG A 159 -14.40 0.61 2.80
N THR A 160 -13.73 1.28 3.75
CA THR A 160 -12.65 2.22 3.44
C THR A 160 -11.47 1.51 2.78
N ALA A 161 -11.08 0.31 3.23
CA ALA A 161 -10.02 -0.46 2.58
C ALA A 161 -10.38 -0.85 1.14
N ALA A 162 -11.63 -1.26 0.89
CA ALA A 162 -12.13 -1.58 -0.46
C ALA A 162 -12.13 -0.34 -1.37
N LEU A 163 -12.49 0.83 -0.83
CA LEU A 163 -12.45 2.11 -1.52
C LEU A 163 -11.03 2.47 -1.93
N LEU A 164 -10.06 2.34 -1.03
CA LEU A 164 -8.64 2.61 -1.33
C LEU A 164 -8.05 1.61 -2.33
N ASP A 165 -8.47 0.34 -2.29
CA ASP A 165 -8.09 -0.65 -3.31
C ASP A 165 -8.69 -0.30 -4.69
N GLU A 166 -9.92 0.24 -4.74
CA GLU A 166 -10.53 0.75 -5.98
C GLU A 166 -9.75 1.96 -6.50
N ALA A 167 -9.47 2.93 -5.64
CA ALA A 167 -8.65 4.09 -6.00
C ALA A 167 -7.29 3.66 -6.59
N ALA A 168 -6.62 2.68 -5.97
CA ALA A 168 -5.35 2.16 -6.47
C ALA A 168 -5.48 1.51 -7.88
N ARG A 169 -6.63 0.90 -8.21
CA ARG A 169 -6.86 0.30 -9.53
C ARG A 169 -6.90 1.33 -10.64
N ARG A 170 -7.32 2.56 -10.37
CA ARG A 170 -7.39 3.64 -11.37
C ARG A 170 -6.02 4.09 -11.89
N TYR A 171 -4.94 3.79 -11.15
CA TYR A 171 -3.56 4.06 -11.57
C TYR A 171 -2.94 2.91 -12.38
N ARG A 172 -3.69 1.84 -12.70
CA ARG A 172 -3.19 0.74 -13.56
C ARG A 172 -3.01 1.24 -14.99
N GLY A 173 -1.96 0.73 -15.63
CA GLY A 173 -1.60 1.13 -17.00
C GLY A 173 -0.73 2.38 -17.07
N LEU A 174 -0.55 3.11 -15.96
CA LEU A 174 0.45 4.16 -15.86
C LEU A 174 1.86 3.58 -15.69
N HIS A 175 2.87 4.40 -15.92
CA HIS A 175 4.26 4.04 -15.66
C HIS A 175 4.41 3.41 -14.26
N PRO A 176 5.21 2.34 -14.09
CA PRO A 176 5.33 1.61 -12.82
C PRO A 176 5.62 2.49 -11.61
N ARG A 177 6.40 3.57 -11.75
CA ARG A 177 6.68 4.53 -10.67
C ARG A 177 5.40 5.13 -10.08
N PHE A 178 4.38 5.43 -10.88
CA PHE A 178 3.12 6.00 -10.41
C PHE A 178 2.15 4.93 -9.91
N SER A 179 2.01 3.82 -10.64
CA SER A 179 1.08 2.75 -10.25
C SER A 179 1.51 2.03 -8.98
N VAL A 180 2.80 1.75 -8.82
CA VAL A 180 3.34 1.13 -7.60
C VAL A 180 3.28 2.11 -6.43
N TYR A 181 3.67 3.38 -6.64
CA TYR A 181 3.58 4.43 -5.62
C TYR A 181 2.16 4.60 -5.11
N ALA A 182 1.17 4.76 -6.01
CA ALA A 182 -0.23 4.92 -5.60
C ALA A 182 -0.73 3.71 -4.80
N LYS A 183 -0.41 2.49 -5.25
CA LYS A 183 -0.76 1.27 -4.54
C LYS A 183 -0.12 1.20 -3.15
N MET A 184 1.16 1.54 -3.03
CA MET A 184 1.87 1.58 -1.74
C MET A 184 1.27 2.63 -0.82
N LYS A 185 1.10 3.85 -1.31
CA LYS A 185 0.60 4.99 -0.53
C LYS A 185 -0.80 4.69 0.02
N TYR A 186 -1.74 4.21 -0.80
CA TYR A 186 -3.09 3.86 -0.34
C TYR A 186 -3.12 2.72 0.70
N ARG A 187 -2.19 1.78 0.64
CA ARG A 187 -2.14 0.66 1.58
C ARG A 187 -1.42 0.97 2.89
N MET A 188 -0.35 1.73 2.82
CA MET A 188 0.59 1.91 3.93
C MET A 188 0.42 3.23 4.65
N ASP A 189 -0.10 4.27 3.96
CA ASP A 189 -0.29 5.58 4.55
C ASP A 189 -1.69 5.69 5.16
N PRO A 190 -1.81 5.94 6.48
CA PRO A 190 -3.09 6.12 7.16
C PRO A 190 -3.80 7.43 6.78
N CYS A 191 -3.13 8.35 6.07
CA CYS A 191 -3.61 9.68 5.74
C CYS A 191 -5.03 9.69 5.16
N TYR A 192 -5.29 8.86 4.14
CA TYR A 192 -6.60 8.82 3.47
C TYR A 192 -7.73 8.35 4.38
N ARG A 193 -7.42 7.39 5.27
CA ARG A 193 -8.38 6.89 6.28
C ARG A 193 -8.66 7.95 7.34
N ALA A 194 -7.66 8.76 7.68
CA ALA A 194 -7.79 9.83 8.66
C ALA A 194 -8.55 11.04 8.10
N ILE A 195 -8.32 11.41 6.84
CA ILE A 195 -8.96 12.57 6.20
C ILE A 195 -10.41 12.32 5.82
N LEU A 196 -10.73 11.14 5.27
CA LEU A 196 -12.05 10.86 4.70
C LEU A 196 -13.24 11.10 5.66
N PRO A 197 -13.18 10.78 6.97
CA PRO A 197 -14.26 11.10 7.93
C PRO A 197 -14.54 12.60 8.09
N HIS A 198 -13.60 13.47 7.73
CA HIS A 198 -13.74 14.92 7.82
C HIS A 198 -14.35 15.55 6.55
N VAL A 199 -14.57 14.76 5.49
CA VAL A 199 -15.19 15.19 4.24
C VAL A 199 -16.64 14.73 4.23
N ALA A 200 -17.56 15.63 4.58
CA ALA A 200 -18.99 15.30 4.65
C ALA A 200 -19.60 15.05 3.25
N PRO A 201 -20.72 14.32 3.15
CA PRO A 201 -21.50 14.23 1.92
C PRO A 201 -21.86 15.60 1.34
N GLY A 202 -21.90 15.72 0.01
CA GLY A 202 -22.30 16.94 -0.70
C GLY A 202 -21.28 18.07 -0.67
N THR A 203 -20.11 17.91 -0.03
CA THR A 203 -19.11 18.97 0.13
C THR A 203 -18.17 19.09 -1.07
N LEU A 204 -17.61 20.28 -1.24
CA LEU A 204 -16.51 20.58 -2.13
C LEU A 204 -15.18 20.63 -1.35
N THR A 205 -14.24 19.78 -1.72
CA THR A 205 -12.87 19.78 -1.19
C THR A 205 -11.91 20.40 -2.20
N VAL A 206 -11.00 21.26 -1.74
CA VAL A 206 -9.85 21.76 -2.52
C VAL A 206 -8.58 21.14 -1.93
N ASP A 207 -7.84 20.38 -2.75
CA ASP A 207 -6.61 19.70 -2.37
C ASP A 207 -5.40 20.40 -3.02
N LEU A 208 -4.61 21.09 -2.20
CA LEU A 208 -3.45 21.86 -2.65
C LEU A 208 -2.20 21.01 -2.63
N GLY A 209 -1.43 21.03 -3.74
CA GLY A 209 -0.29 20.13 -3.91
C GLY A 209 -0.74 18.67 -4.07
N THR A 210 -1.80 18.45 -4.83
CA THR A 210 -2.50 17.15 -4.93
C THR A 210 -1.64 16.00 -5.47
N GLY A 211 -0.48 16.31 -6.06
CA GLY A 211 0.43 15.32 -6.65
C GLY A 211 -0.26 14.52 -7.75
N LEU A 212 -0.38 13.23 -7.53
CA LEU A 212 -1.07 12.33 -8.47
C LEU A 212 -2.62 12.41 -8.41
N GLY A 213 -3.20 13.39 -7.72
CA GLY A 213 -4.65 13.50 -7.55
C GLY A 213 -5.25 12.41 -6.68
N MET A 214 -4.45 11.83 -5.78
CA MET A 214 -4.84 10.62 -5.03
C MET A 214 -5.98 10.91 -4.06
N LEU A 215 -5.93 12.01 -3.33
CA LEU A 215 -6.97 12.36 -2.37
C LEU A 215 -8.29 12.75 -3.07
N PRO A 216 -8.30 13.60 -4.12
CA PRO A 216 -9.48 13.85 -4.96
C PRO A 216 -10.16 12.57 -5.47
N VAL A 217 -9.40 11.61 -5.98
CA VAL A 217 -9.93 10.32 -6.45
C VAL A 217 -10.63 9.56 -5.32
N VAL A 218 -10.03 9.48 -4.13
CA VAL A 218 -10.66 8.81 -2.97
C VAL A 218 -11.93 9.52 -2.54
N ILE A 219 -11.93 10.85 -2.50
CA ILE A 219 -13.09 11.66 -2.10
C ILE A 219 -14.27 11.41 -3.05
N ALA A 220 -14.04 11.45 -4.37
CA ALA A 220 -15.07 11.19 -5.35
C ALA A 220 -15.60 9.75 -5.29
N LEU A 221 -14.72 8.76 -5.16
CA LEU A 221 -15.11 7.35 -5.02
C LEU A 221 -15.90 7.06 -3.73
N ALA A 222 -15.74 7.89 -2.69
CA ALA A 222 -16.58 7.80 -1.50
C ALA A 222 -18.06 8.19 -1.77
N GLY A 223 -18.34 8.79 -2.92
CA GLY A 223 -19.69 9.06 -3.41
C GLY A 223 -20.45 10.11 -2.62
N GLU A 224 -21.77 9.99 -2.60
CA GLU A 224 -22.69 10.86 -1.84
C GLU A 224 -22.55 12.36 -2.20
N GLY A 225 -22.27 12.68 -3.47
CA GLY A 225 -22.16 14.05 -3.97
C GLY A 225 -20.89 14.79 -3.55
N ARG A 226 -19.89 14.12 -3.01
CA ARG A 226 -18.57 14.70 -2.71
C ARG A 226 -17.87 15.09 -4.00
N ARG A 227 -17.33 16.30 -4.04
CA ARG A 227 -16.57 16.83 -5.17
C ARG A 227 -15.19 17.26 -4.70
N ALA A 228 -14.20 17.20 -5.60
CA ALA A 228 -12.84 17.60 -5.28
C ALA A 228 -12.18 18.37 -6.44
N VAL A 229 -11.49 19.44 -6.08
CA VAL A 229 -10.58 20.18 -6.97
C VAL A 229 -9.17 19.98 -6.46
N GLY A 230 -8.30 19.42 -7.28
CA GLY A 230 -6.88 19.27 -6.96
C GLY A 230 -6.02 20.26 -7.74
N VAL A 231 -5.06 20.90 -7.08
CA VAL A 231 -4.10 21.83 -7.71
C VAL A 231 -2.71 21.22 -7.65
N GLU A 232 -2.05 21.11 -8.80
CA GLU A 232 -0.69 20.55 -8.92
C GLU A 232 0.09 21.28 -10.03
N TRP A 233 1.33 21.66 -9.72
CA TRP A 233 2.21 22.34 -10.66
C TRP A 233 3.09 21.39 -11.49
N ASP A 234 3.32 20.16 -11.00
CA ASP A 234 4.06 19.13 -11.73
C ASP A 234 3.15 18.49 -12.78
N LYS A 235 3.39 18.87 -14.03
CA LYS A 235 2.57 18.45 -15.18
C LYS A 235 2.53 16.94 -15.37
N GLU A 236 3.59 16.22 -14.99
CA GLU A 236 3.66 14.78 -15.14
C GLU A 236 2.80 14.07 -14.09
N LYS A 237 2.87 14.53 -12.84
CA LYS A 237 1.98 14.05 -11.78
C LYS A 237 0.52 14.40 -12.08
N LEU A 238 0.27 15.62 -12.54
CA LEU A 238 -1.06 16.08 -12.93
C LEU A 238 -1.66 15.23 -14.07
N ALA A 239 -0.86 14.90 -15.09
CA ALA A 239 -1.31 14.03 -16.19
C ALA A 239 -1.68 12.62 -15.70
N ALA A 240 -0.89 12.06 -14.80
CA ALA A 240 -1.19 10.78 -14.16
C ALA A 240 -2.47 10.84 -13.31
N GLY A 241 -2.68 11.94 -12.57
CA GLY A 241 -3.91 12.19 -11.82
C GLY A 241 -5.15 12.30 -12.72
N LYS A 242 -5.06 13.07 -13.82
CA LYS A 242 -6.14 13.19 -14.82
C LYS A 242 -6.49 11.84 -15.44
N HIS A 243 -5.49 10.99 -15.71
CA HIS A 243 -5.74 9.63 -16.17
C HIS A 243 -6.52 8.81 -15.13
N ALA A 244 -6.16 8.86 -13.86
CA ALA A 244 -6.85 8.14 -12.79
C ALA A 244 -8.28 8.66 -12.56
N ALA A 245 -8.50 9.95 -12.74
CA ALA A 245 -9.79 10.62 -12.56
C ALA A 245 -10.69 10.65 -13.79
N ARG A 246 -10.27 10.13 -14.96
CA ARG A 246 -10.96 10.29 -16.27
C ARG A 246 -12.45 9.90 -16.30
N GLU A 247 -12.88 9.02 -15.38
CA GLU A 247 -14.28 8.57 -15.27
C GLU A 247 -14.95 9.09 -13.99
N LEU A 248 -14.41 10.12 -13.38
CA LEU A 248 -14.91 10.74 -12.14
C LEU A 248 -15.22 12.22 -12.42
N PRO A 249 -16.44 12.54 -12.86
CA PRO A 249 -16.83 13.92 -13.16
C PRO A 249 -16.81 14.84 -11.92
N GLU A 250 -16.80 14.24 -10.72
CA GLU A 250 -16.69 14.96 -9.44
C GLU A 250 -15.26 15.46 -9.15
N VAL A 251 -14.26 15.04 -9.95
CA VAL A 251 -12.85 15.41 -9.77
C VAL A 251 -12.42 16.37 -10.86
N GLU A 252 -11.97 17.53 -10.46
CA GLU A 252 -11.30 18.52 -11.33
C GLU A 252 -9.83 18.65 -10.91
N LEU A 253 -8.89 18.45 -11.85
CA LEU A 253 -7.45 18.61 -11.59
C LEU A 253 -6.90 19.76 -12.44
N ARG A 254 -6.36 20.79 -11.75
CA ARG A 254 -5.89 22.05 -12.32
C ARG A 254 -4.36 22.13 -12.26
N ASP A 255 -3.76 22.66 -13.33
CA ASP A 255 -2.36 23.05 -13.35
C ASP A 255 -2.21 24.37 -12.61
N GLY A 256 -1.30 24.45 -11.66
CA GLY A 256 -1.04 25.68 -10.93
C GLY A 256 -0.16 25.54 -9.70
N ASP A 257 0.42 26.65 -9.27
CA ASP A 257 1.10 26.78 -7.99
C ASP A 257 0.07 27.00 -6.87
N ALA A 258 0.08 26.17 -5.85
CA ALA A 258 -0.81 26.26 -4.69
C ALA A 258 -0.81 27.65 -4.04
N ARG A 259 0.32 28.40 -4.13
CA ARG A 259 0.46 29.75 -3.58
C ARG A 259 -0.32 30.81 -4.37
N ALA A 260 -0.54 30.58 -5.67
CA ALA A 260 -1.14 31.55 -6.59
C ALA A 260 -2.50 31.09 -7.16
N ALA A 261 -2.80 29.80 -7.08
CA ALA A 261 -4.03 29.22 -7.63
C ALA A 261 -5.29 29.90 -7.07
N GLU A 262 -6.27 30.14 -7.92
CA GLU A 262 -7.58 30.58 -7.49
C GLU A 262 -8.32 29.49 -6.74
N LEU A 263 -8.77 29.80 -5.52
CA LEU A 263 -9.49 28.90 -4.64
C LEU A 263 -10.98 29.22 -4.71
N PRO A 264 -11.83 28.33 -5.21
CA PRO A 264 -13.27 28.52 -5.15
C PRO A 264 -13.76 28.45 -3.69
N PRO A 265 -14.88 29.11 -3.36
CA PRO A 265 -15.52 28.93 -2.06
C PRO A 265 -15.82 27.43 -1.81
N CYS A 266 -15.26 26.85 -0.75
CA CYS A 266 -15.27 25.41 -0.49
C CYS A 266 -15.55 25.08 0.97
N ASP A 267 -15.84 23.81 1.22
CA ASP A 267 -16.19 23.31 2.54
C ASP A 267 -14.97 22.72 3.25
N VAL A 268 -14.03 22.16 2.47
CA VAL A 268 -12.81 21.54 3.01
C VAL A 268 -11.62 21.95 2.16
N ILE A 269 -10.51 22.31 2.81
CA ILE A 269 -9.21 22.47 2.14
C ILE A 269 -8.23 21.49 2.75
N THR A 270 -7.48 20.79 1.91
CA THR A 270 -6.47 19.83 2.32
C THR A 270 -5.08 20.28 1.88
N LEU A 271 -4.13 20.16 2.80
CA LEU A 271 -2.70 20.43 2.63
C LEU A 271 -1.93 19.22 3.15
N VAL A 272 -1.62 18.29 2.24
CA VAL A 272 -1.04 16.98 2.60
C VAL A 272 0.42 16.91 2.19
N ASP A 273 1.33 16.84 3.16
CA ASP A 273 2.77 16.70 2.94
C ASP A 273 3.34 17.78 1.97
N MET A 274 2.90 19.03 2.09
CA MET A 274 3.31 20.06 1.14
C MET A 274 3.79 21.37 1.79
N LEU A 275 3.39 21.70 3.02
CA LEU A 275 3.77 22.97 3.66
C LEU A 275 5.30 23.06 3.89
N HIS A 276 5.95 21.96 4.20
CA HIS A 276 7.39 21.90 4.47
C HIS A 276 8.29 22.29 3.26
N TYR A 277 7.72 22.47 2.06
CA TYR A 277 8.45 23.01 0.90
C TYR A 277 8.51 24.54 0.89
N TYR A 278 7.78 25.21 1.78
CA TYR A 278 7.70 26.67 1.88
C TYR A 278 8.34 27.19 3.17
N ASP A 279 8.80 28.43 3.17
CA ASP A 279 9.20 29.10 4.41
C ASP A 279 7.98 29.51 5.25
N ALA A 280 8.22 29.90 6.49
CA ALA A 280 7.15 30.20 7.43
C ALA A 280 6.23 31.37 7.00
N GLU A 281 6.76 32.34 6.26
CA GLU A 281 5.98 33.46 5.75
C GLU A 281 5.03 33.01 4.64
N ALA A 282 5.54 32.26 3.67
CA ALA A 282 4.73 31.69 2.59
C ALA A 282 3.68 30.70 3.12
N GLN A 283 4.01 29.91 4.17
CA GLN A 283 3.03 29.05 4.82
C GLN A 283 1.89 29.86 5.43
N ARG A 284 2.18 30.91 6.21
CA ARG A 284 1.15 31.80 6.79
C ARG A 284 0.28 32.46 5.73
N ALA A 285 0.89 32.99 4.67
CA ALA A 285 0.17 33.57 3.57
C ALA A 285 -0.77 32.56 2.88
N LEU A 286 -0.31 31.32 2.66
CA LEU A 286 -1.13 30.25 2.09
C LEU A 286 -2.29 29.87 3.02
N LEU A 287 -2.05 29.70 4.32
CA LEU A 287 -3.10 29.39 5.30
C LEU A 287 -4.15 30.51 5.38
N ALA A 288 -3.75 31.78 5.33
CA ALA A 288 -4.68 32.92 5.29
C ALA A 288 -5.58 32.91 4.02
N ARG A 289 -5.01 32.57 2.85
CA ARG A 289 -5.77 32.37 1.62
C ARG A 289 -6.75 31.20 1.73
N CYS A 290 -6.30 30.09 2.30
CA CYS A 290 -7.16 28.95 2.57
C CYS A 290 -8.35 29.36 3.47
N ARG A 291 -8.07 30.10 4.54
CA ARG A 291 -9.12 30.59 5.46
C ARG A 291 -10.16 31.48 4.73
N ALA A 292 -9.70 32.36 3.85
CA ALA A 292 -10.57 33.25 3.08
C ALA A 292 -11.49 32.51 2.09
N ALA A 293 -11.05 31.35 1.59
CA ALA A 293 -11.84 30.52 0.67
C ALA A 293 -12.81 29.58 1.36
N LEU A 294 -12.70 29.38 2.68
CA LEU A 294 -13.62 28.52 3.43
C LEU A 294 -15.01 29.15 3.57
N ARG A 295 -16.03 28.34 3.32
CA ARG A 295 -17.41 28.64 3.71
C ARG A 295 -17.56 28.66 5.24
N PRO A 296 -18.59 29.31 5.79
CA PRO A 296 -18.90 29.20 7.22
C PRO A 296 -19.06 27.71 7.64
N GLY A 297 -18.45 27.31 8.75
CA GLY A 297 -18.42 25.92 9.20
C GLY A 297 -17.51 24.98 8.40
N GLY A 298 -16.77 25.49 7.41
CA GLY A 298 -15.77 24.72 6.66
C GLY A 298 -14.52 24.44 7.49
N ARG A 299 -13.58 23.67 6.93
CA ARG A 299 -12.35 23.28 7.65
C ARG A 299 -11.11 23.20 6.78
N ILE A 300 -9.95 23.40 7.40
CA ILE A 300 -8.64 23.11 6.83
C ILE A 300 -8.10 21.85 7.48
N LEU A 301 -7.62 20.93 6.65
CA LEU A 301 -6.96 19.70 7.07
C LEU A 301 -5.50 19.78 6.66
N VAL A 302 -4.59 19.86 7.62
CA VAL A 302 -3.14 19.91 7.37
C VAL A 302 -2.51 18.63 7.87
N ARG A 303 -1.89 17.86 6.99
CA ARG A 303 -1.08 16.72 7.36
C ARG A 303 0.39 17.06 7.18
N GLU A 304 1.16 17.02 8.26
CA GLU A 304 2.59 17.35 8.27
C GLU A 304 3.38 16.50 9.27
N GLY A 305 4.71 16.47 9.05
CA GLY A 305 5.64 15.90 10.02
C GLY A 305 5.94 16.89 11.15
N ASP A 306 5.91 16.42 12.39
CA ASP A 306 6.30 17.23 13.55
C ASP A 306 7.84 17.27 13.69
N ALA A 307 8.41 18.48 13.66
CA ALA A 307 9.85 18.69 13.80
C ALA A 307 10.41 18.25 15.16
N GLU A 308 9.59 18.28 16.22
CA GLU A 308 10.01 18.00 17.59
C GLU A 308 9.88 16.52 17.99
N ARG A 309 9.15 15.71 17.24
CA ARG A 309 9.01 14.27 17.52
C ARG A 309 10.33 13.52 17.35
N ARG A 310 10.90 13.08 18.46
CA ARG A 310 12.12 12.28 18.50
C ARG A 310 11.96 10.97 17.70
N GLY A 311 12.89 10.71 16.77
CA GLY A 311 12.98 9.48 15.97
C GLY A 311 12.24 9.51 14.62
N GLY A 312 11.12 10.23 14.47
CA GLY A 312 10.38 10.33 13.22
C GLY A 312 10.94 11.37 12.25
N ALA A 313 11.35 12.53 12.77
CA ALA A 313 11.82 13.65 11.96
C ALA A 313 13.12 13.37 11.18
N HIS A 314 14.04 12.56 11.73
CA HIS A 314 15.29 12.18 11.03
C HIS A 314 15.02 11.22 9.86
N TRP A 315 14.12 10.25 10.05
CA TRP A 315 13.75 9.28 9.04
C TRP A 315 12.95 9.92 7.91
N THR A 316 11.96 10.76 8.23
CA THR A 316 11.16 11.50 7.25
C THR A 316 12.04 12.45 6.44
N ARG A 317 12.96 13.23 7.09
CA ARG A 317 13.93 14.09 6.38
C ARG A 317 14.86 13.29 5.47
N TRP A 318 15.27 12.09 5.84
CA TRP A 318 16.12 11.24 5.01
C TRP A 318 15.36 10.74 3.77
N ILE A 319 14.13 10.27 3.94
CA ILE A 319 13.26 9.83 2.83
C ILE A 319 12.98 11.00 1.88
N GLU A 320 12.63 12.19 2.39
CA GLU A 320 12.37 13.37 1.57
C GLU A 320 13.61 13.83 0.81
N ARG A 321 14.79 13.84 1.44
CA ARG A 321 16.04 14.13 0.75
C ARG A 321 16.37 13.12 -0.35
N LEU A 322 16.06 11.85 -0.13
CA LEU A 322 16.21 10.80 -1.13
C LEU A 322 15.22 11.01 -2.28
N ALA A 323 13.96 11.35 -1.99
CA ALA A 323 12.94 11.66 -2.99
C ALA A 323 13.32 12.87 -3.86
N VAL A 324 13.88 13.93 -3.25
CA VAL A 324 14.41 15.09 -3.99
C VAL A 324 15.60 14.69 -4.85
N ARG A 325 16.56 13.89 -4.33
CA ARG A 325 17.72 13.40 -5.10
C ARG A 325 17.32 12.51 -6.28
N LEU A 326 16.26 11.72 -6.14
CA LEU A 326 15.71 10.87 -7.20
C LEU A 326 14.80 11.63 -8.18
N GLY A 327 14.67 12.96 -8.03
CA GLY A 327 13.84 13.80 -8.89
C GLY A 327 12.33 13.58 -8.71
N TRP A 328 11.92 12.91 -7.62
CA TRP A 328 10.51 12.66 -7.32
C TRP A 328 9.81 13.92 -6.81
N ASN A 329 10.49 14.70 -5.96
CA ASN A 329 10.04 15.99 -5.46
C ASN A 329 11.03 17.08 -5.86
N ARG A 330 10.53 18.26 -6.23
CA ARG A 330 11.34 19.44 -6.59
C ARG A 330 11.10 20.53 -5.54
N GLY A 331 12.15 20.91 -4.82
CA GLY A 331 12.15 22.01 -3.87
C GLY A 331 13.53 22.30 -3.34
N PRO A 332 13.88 23.57 -3.03
CA PRO A 332 15.25 23.95 -2.62
C PRO A 332 15.61 23.49 -1.20
N SER A 333 14.63 23.26 -0.32
CA SER A 333 14.86 22.79 1.05
C SER A 333 13.58 22.27 1.67
N VAL A 334 13.70 21.24 2.53
CA VAL A 334 12.60 20.70 3.32
C VAL A 334 12.69 21.28 4.74
N ARG A 335 11.67 22.04 5.16
CA ARG A 335 11.63 22.76 6.43
C ARG A 335 10.40 22.33 7.24
N PHE A 336 10.55 21.33 8.08
CA PHE A 336 9.51 21.00 9.05
C PHE A 336 9.53 22.00 10.19
N ARG A 337 8.37 22.54 10.53
CA ARG A 337 8.15 23.41 11.68
C ARG A 337 7.57 22.59 12.85
N PRO A 338 7.75 23.06 14.10
CA PRO A 338 7.01 22.53 15.23
C PRO A 338 5.49 22.61 14.97
N VAL A 339 4.77 21.53 15.29
CA VAL A 339 3.30 21.50 15.12
C VAL A 339 2.62 22.60 15.92
N ALA A 340 3.14 22.95 17.09
CA ALA A 340 2.64 24.05 17.90
C ALA A 340 2.62 25.40 17.17
N GLU A 341 3.60 25.67 16.32
CA GLU A 341 3.62 26.91 15.52
C GLU A 341 2.53 26.90 14.43
N LEU A 342 2.29 25.75 13.79
CA LEU A 342 1.23 25.62 12.79
C LEU A 342 -0.16 25.74 13.45
N VAL A 343 -0.33 25.21 14.64
CA VAL A 343 -1.54 25.37 15.46
C VAL A 343 -1.77 26.85 15.76
N ALA A 344 -0.73 27.57 16.26
CA ALA A 344 -0.83 28.98 16.57
C ALA A 344 -1.18 29.83 15.31
N ASP A 345 -0.57 29.54 14.14
CA ASP A 345 -0.89 30.22 12.89
C ASP A 345 -2.35 30.00 12.48
N LEU A 346 -2.90 28.80 12.64
CA LEU A 346 -4.30 28.49 12.32
C LEU A 346 -5.28 29.12 13.32
N GLU A 347 -4.96 29.11 14.61
CA GLU A 347 -5.75 29.76 15.67
C GLU A 347 -5.79 31.28 15.48
N ALA A 348 -4.68 31.90 15.06
CA ALA A 348 -4.61 33.32 14.74
C ALA A 348 -5.54 33.70 13.57
N LEU A 349 -5.93 32.76 12.72
CA LEU A 349 -6.93 32.94 11.66
C LEU A 349 -8.38 32.72 12.14
N GLY A 350 -8.60 32.52 13.44
CA GLY A 350 -9.92 32.29 14.04
C GLY A 350 -10.45 30.87 13.80
N LEU A 351 -9.58 29.89 13.65
CA LEU A 351 -9.95 28.48 13.49
C LEU A 351 -9.80 27.76 14.83
N ALA A 352 -10.71 26.83 15.14
CA ALA A 352 -10.58 25.92 16.26
C ALA A 352 -9.76 24.69 15.83
N VAL A 353 -8.59 24.49 16.44
CA VAL A 353 -7.64 23.49 15.97
C VAL A 353 -7.61 22.28 16.90
N ARG A 354 -7.68 21.09 16.32
CA ARG A 354 -7.42 19.80 16.98
C ARG A 354 -6.28 19.09 16.24
N VAL A 355 -5.43 18.41 17.00
CA VAL A 355 -4.29 17.64 16.49
C VAL A 355 -4.56 16.15 16.70
N ASP A 356 -4.68 15.41 15.62
CA ASP A 356 -4.88 13.96 15.61
C ASP A 356 -3.57 13.27 15.21
N GLU A 357 -3.22 12.17 15.89
CA GLU A 357 -2.06 11.37 15.52
C GLU A 357 -2.37 10.52 14.29
N VAL A 358 -1.61 10.72 13.22
CA VAL A 358 -1.72 9.96 11.96
C VAL A 358 -0.38 9.33 11.61
N ALA A 359 0.25 8.76 12.64
CA ALA A 359 1.54 8.10 12.49
C ALA A 359 1.40 6.79 11.70
N GLY A 360 2.10 6.69 10.57
CA GLY A 360 2.23 5.47 9.77
C GLY A 360 3.61 4.83 9.96
N ARG A 361 3.76 3.57 9.55
CA ARG A 361 5.06 2.87 9.59
C ARG A 361 6.16 3.59 8.80
N LEU A 362 5.80 4.29 7.72
CA LEU A 362 6.75 5.05 6.88
C LEU A 362 6.98 6.46 7.41
N HIS A 363 6.02 7.04 8.14
CA HIS A 363 6.06 8.41 8.64
C HIS A 363 5.59 8.44 10.11
N PRO A 364 6.42 7.99 11.04
CA PRO A 364 6.00 7.83 12.45
C PRO A 364 5.80 9.16 13.19
N GLY A 365 6.22 10.28 12.61
CA GLY A 365 6.08 11.62 13.21
C GLY A 365 4.95 12.46 12.63
N ASN A 366 4.12 11.92 11.73
CA ASN A 366 3.09 12.72 11.07
C ASN A 366 1.84 12.89 11.96
N VAL A 367 1.27 14.09 11.89
CA VAL A 367 0.02 14.49 12.53
C VAL A 367 -0.97 15.02 11.50
N LEU A 368 -2.25 15.02 11.84
CA LEU A 368 -3.31 15.69 11.11
C LEU A 368 -3.88 16.81 12.00
N LEU A 369 -3.72 18.06 11.56
CA LEU A 369 -4.38 19.19 12.17
C LEU A 369 -5.75 19.35 11.49
N VAL A 370 -6.79 19.35 12.29
CA VAL A 370 -8.17 19.63 11.87
C VAL A 370 -8.55 21.01 12.41
N ALA A 371 -8.65 21.99 11.52
CA ALA A 371 -8.89 23.39 11.87
C ALA A 371 -10.28 23.80 11.35
N ASP A 372 -11.24 23.92 12.25
CA ASP A 372 -12.64 24.20 11.96
C ASP A 372 -12.92 25.71 12.00
N ALA A 373 -13.57 26.22 10.94
CA ALA A 373 -14.06 27.60 10.89
C ALA A 373 -15.37 27.76 11.68
N PRO A 374 -15.62 28.91 12.32
CA PRO A 374 -16.92 29.19 12.94
C PRO A 374 -18.05 29.09 11.91
N ARG A 375 -19.24 28.73 12.41
CA ARG A 375 -20.47 28.66 11.63
C ARG A 375 -21.03 30.03 11.29
#